data_0b79b52223d0e82b7f783aeec56cd7db
#
_entry.id   0b79b52223d0e82b7f783aeec56cd7db
#
_cell.length_a   1.000
_cell.length_b   1.000
_cell.length_c   1.000
_cell.angle_alpha   90.00
_cell.angle_beta   90.00
_cell.angle_gamma   90.00
#
_symmetry.space_group_name_H-M   'P 1'
#
loop_
_entity.id
_entity.type
_entity.pdbx_description
1 polymer ?
#
loop_
_entity_poly.entity_id
_entity_poly.type
_entity_poly.pdbx_seq_one_letter_code
_entity_poly.pdbx_strand_id
1 'polypeptide(L)'
;MDARVKQLVNMIEDAQPVAVAVLAKRLEVSERAVRNYIHRANDNLAGVARIVGSKGQYRIDVARADELARLLDGAALAHPGIPDTRDGRVSFLLNDLLMWSQWVTIEEYADLLYVSARTLSNDMRLVEQKLAQFDLTLEKRPRYGIRVAGGESQRRLCLASLVRPVLPDTDDAKLAERLRAIAACVDDALTASPVTVSSLASRNLIMHLYIALGRIEQGCYVPAAESDVQKLEGTREYAAAFQIAANIKDALGVSMPREEVAFIAIHLLGRGTGVPEKGSAVISDEMWEIASEMVRAVNDEFRFDFGGDLELRMNLARHIGPLGYRLEYHMHMDNPMLSDIKTRFPLAYSMAAGTSQVLERHFGSQPSDEELGYIAMAFALALEQQADQPRRKRILIVCASGAGSARMLEHQYRKQFGMYIDSIETCDVARVGTFDFSHIDYVFTTVPLNVKLPVPVREADFFLETSDVNAIRKVLSDDTAQSDSVSSFFSRALFFNRVEASSKQAVLRYLSERAVESGRVDAQFAQEVAERESASATSFGNGVAMPHGMHPLSAEAFVTVGLLEHPILWDEYGHEVDIVFMVSFARSGGDEARILSSLLAEIFMDRQGVERLRERRSWHELMALVQAHTA
;
A
#
# COMPACT_ATOMS: atom_id res chain seq x y z
N MET A 1 34.75 3.76 -12.75
CA MET A 1 35.26 5.13 -13.14
C MET A 1 34.07 6.07 -13.16
N ASP A 2 34.18 7.24 -12.53
CA ASP A 2 33.15 8.29 -12.40
C ASP A 2 32.71 8.80 -13.81
N ALA A 3 31.42 9.17 -13.98
CA ALA A 3 30.84 9.58 -15.24
C ALA A 3 31.58 10.79 -15.88
N ARG A 4 32.02 11.76 -15.08
CA ARG A 4 32.78 12.93 -15.56
C ARG A 4 34.21 12.57 -15.95
N VAL A 5 34.83 11.64 -15.21
CA VAL A 5 36.13 11.10 -15.56
C VAL A 5 36.04 10.31 -16.87
N LYS A 6 34.96 9.53 -17.07
CA LYS A 6 34.68 8.86 -18.33
C LYS A 6 34.45 9.85 -19.47
N GLN A 7 33.61 10.86 -19.24
CA GLN A 7 33.34 11.90 -20.22
C GLN A 7 34.61 12.65 -20.61
N LEU A 8 35.46 12.94 -19.61
CA LEU A 8 36.78 13.55 -19.85
C LEU A 8 37.67 12.63 -20.69
N VAL A 9 37.76 11.34 -20.37
CA VAL A 9 38.57 10.36 -21.09
C VAL A 9 38.08 10.25 -22.54
N ASN A 10 36.77 10.11 -22.76
CA ASN A 10 36.16 10.06 -24.09
C ASN A 10 36.48 11.35 -24.89
N MET A 11 36.32 12.54 -24.27
CA MET A 11 36.64 13.82 -24.94
C MET A 11 38.11 13.96 -25.32
N ILE A 12 39.02 13.40 -24.53
CA ILE A 12 40.46 13.41 -24.85
C ILE A 12 40.71 12.37 -25.95
N GLU A 13 40.09 11.20 -25.92
CA GLU A 13 40.26 10.16 -26.93
C GLU A 13 39.77 10.62 -28.32
N ASP A 14 38.62 11.29 -28.38
CA ASP A 14 37.98 11.74 -29.62
C ASP A 14 38.74 12.89 -30.32
N ALA A 15 39.43 13.75 -29.56
CA ALA A 15 39.92 15.01 -30.08
C ALA A 15 41.38 15.36 -29.69
N GLN A 16 42.19 14.38 -29.33
CA GLN A 16 43.57 14.59 -28.86
C GLN A 16 44.53 15.10 -29.92
N PRO A 17 45.44 16.04 -29.58
CA PRO A 17 45.61 16.63 -28.26
C PRO A 17 44.64 17.79 -27.95
N VAL A 18 44.05 17.84 -26.75
CA VAL A 18 43.03 18.80 -26.37
C VAL A 18 43.55 19.75 -25.30
N ALA A 19 43.31 21.07 -25.44
CA ALA A 19 43.70 22.07 -24.47
C ALA A 19 42.79 22.01 -23.21
N VAL A 20 43.38 22.23 -22.03
CA VAL A 20 42.64 22.25 -20.74
C VAL A 20 41.47 23.22 -20.75
N ALA A 21 41.60 24.37 -21.38
CA ALA A 21 40.54 25.36 -21.48
C ALA A 21 39.35 24.88 -22.32
N VAL A 22 39.58 24.04 -23.35
CA VAL A 22 38.52 23.43 -24.16
C VAL A 22 37.78 22.36 -23.35
N LEU A 23 38.51 21.53 -22.62
CA LEU A 23 37.95 20.55 -21.70
C LEU A 23 37.12 21.23 -20.60
N ALA A 24 37.66 22.29 -20.01
CA ALA A 24 36.98 23.07 -19.00
C ALA A 24 35.66 23.66 -19.52
N LYS A 25 35.68 24.24 -20.72
CA LYS A 25 34.47 24.79 -21.35
C LYS A 25 33.46 23.73 -21.72
N ARG A 26 33.87 22.58 -22.23
CA ARG A 26 32.96 21.48 -22.66
C ARG A 26 32.35 20.73 -21.44
N LEU A 27 33.14 20.61 -20.36
CA LEU A 27 32.69 19.99 -19.13
C LEU A 27 31.98 20.98 -18.20
N GLU A 28 31.97 22.27 -18.57
CA GLU A 28 31.41 23.37 -17.77
C GLU A 28 31.99 23.43 -16.35
N VAL A 29 33.32 23.28 -16.23
CA VAL A 29 34.06 23.28 -14.97
C VAL A 29 35.30 24.17 -15.03
N SER A 30 35.89 24.46 -13.89
CA SER A 30 37.16 25.17 -13.86
C SER A 30 38.33 24.33 -14.38
N GLU A 31 39.38 24.96 -14.93
CA GLU A 31 40.59 24.23 -15.35
C GLU A 31 41.24 23.45 -14.20
N ARG A 32 41.09 23.92 -12.97
CA ARG A 32 41.55 23.22 -11.76
C ARG A 32 40.79 21.91 -11.56
N ALA A 33 39.49 21.92 -11.76
CA ALA A 33 38.66 20.70 -11.70
C ALA A 33 39.04 19.71 -12.80
N VAL A 34 39.30 20.17 -14.04
CA VAL A 34 39.78 19.30 -15.13
C VAL A 34 41.11 18.62 -14.75
N ARG A 35 42.06 19.33 -14.12
CA ARG A 35 43.31 18.70 -13.68
C ARG A 35 43.10 17.65 -12.61
N ASN A 36 42.14 17.86 -11.70
CA ASN A 36 41.78 16.87 -10.70
C ASN A 36 41.12 15.64 -11.36
N TYR A 37 40.26 15.85 -12.35
CA TYR A 37 39.66 14.73 -13.09
C TYR A 37 40.73 13.94 -13.88
N ILE A 38 41.73 14.60 -14.47
CA ILE A 38 42.85 13.93 -15.12
C ILE A 38 43.65 13.08 -14.13
N HIS A 39 43.87 13.57 -12.92
CA HIS A 39 44.58 12.82 -11.88
C HIS A 39 43.79 11.56 -11.50
N ARG A 40 42.49 11.71 -11.24
CA ARG A 40 41.59 10.59 -10.92
C ARG A 40 41.44 9.60 -12.10
N ALA A 41 41.41 10.12 -13.34
CA ALA A 41 41.44 9.28 -14.53
C ALA A 41 42.68 8.39 -14.58
N ASN A 42 43.85 8.97 -14.34
CA ASN A 42 45.11 8.25 -14.35
C ASN A 42 45.19 7.19 -13.25
N ASP A 43 44.62 7.46 -12.05
CA ASP A 43 44.53 6.47 -10.98
C ASP A 43 43.62 5.30 -11.35
N ASN A 44 42.46 5.58 -11.98
CA ASN A 44 41.51 4.55 -12.44
C ASN A 44 41.98 3.77 -13.68
N LEU A 45 42.80 4.39 -14.52
CA LEU A 45 43.34 3.81 -15.76
C LEU A 45 44.71 3.14 -15.57
N ALA A 46 45.20 3.02 -14.32
CA ALA A 46 46.52 2.49 -14.03
C ALA A 46 46.76 1.13 -14.70
N GLY A 47 47.78 1.05 -15.54
CA GLY A 47 48.13 -0.17 -16.30
C GLY A 47 47.31 -0.40 -17.60
N VAL A 48 46.28 0.39 -17.87
CA VAL A 48 45.42 0.27 -19.08
C VAL A 48 45.65 1.43 -20.04
N ALA A 49 45.61 2.67 -19.54
CA ALA A 49 45.89 3.88 -20.28
C ALA A 49 46.42 4.98 -19.36
N ARG A 50 46.96 6.07 -19.91
CA ARG A 50 47.45 7.21 -19.15
C ARG A 50 47.20 8.51 -19.92
N ILE A 51 46.61 9.50 -19.25
CA ILE A 51 46.48 10.85 -19.78
C ILE A 51 47.77 11.61 -19.47
N VAL A 52 48.45 12.08 -20.50
CA VAL A 52 49.69 12.85 -20.40
C VAL A 52 49.48 14.28 -20.89
N GLY A 53 50.00 15.23 -20.14
CA GLY A 53 49.89 16.67 -20.45
C GLY A 53 51.22 17.24 -20.91
N SER A 54 51.20 18.04 -21.99
CA SER A 54 52.34 18.83 -22.44
C SER A 54 51.87 20.21 -22.91
N LYS A 55 52.49 21.27 -22.43
CA LYS A 55 52.21 22.68 -22.80
C LYS A 55 50.72 23.08 -22.70
N GLY A 56 50.00 22.54 -21.69
CA GLY A 56 48.58 22.84 -21.45
C GLY A 56 47.62 22.08 -22.34
N GLN A 57 48.10 21.11 -23.11
CA GLN A 57 47.32 20.17 -23.90
C GLN A 57 47.45 18.75 -23.31
N TYR A 58 46.38 17.95 -23.46
CA TYR A 58 46.29 16.59 -22.92
C TYR A 58 46.00 15.61 -24.06
N ARG A 59 46.62 14.43 -23.96
CA ARG A 59 46.33 13.25 -24.81
C ARG A 59 46.28 12.00 -23.93
N ILE A 60 45.66 10.95 -24.46
CA ILE A 60 45.65 9.65 -23.80
C ILE A 60 46.59 8.68 -24.53
N ASP A 61 47.48 8.06 -23.79
CA ASP A 61 48.35 6.99 -24.24
C ASP A 61 47.72 5.65 -23.81
N VAL A 62 47.20 4.85 -24.75
CA VAL A 62 46.45 3.62 -24.48
C VAL A 62 47.40 2.43 -24.59
N ALA A 63 47.56 1.67 -23.49
CA ALA A 63 48.39 0.45 -23.46
C ALA A 63 47.58 -0.81 -23.81
N ARG A 64 46.27 -0.84 -23.42
CA ARG A 64 45.36 -1.97 -23.61
C ARG A 64 43.97 -1.47 -24.06
N ALA A 65 43.73 -1.43 -25.38
CA ALA A 65 42.54 -0.84 -25.95
C ALA A 65 41.24 -1.57 -25.57
N ASP A 66 41.24 -2.92 -25.57
CA ASP A 66 40.05 -3.71 -25.20
C ASP A 66 39.67 -3.55 -23.72
N GLU A 67 40.63 -3.40 -22.82
CA GLU A 67 40.37 -3.14 -21.42
C GLU A 67 39.90 -1.69 -21.17
N LEU A 68 40.43 -0.74 -21.93
CA LEU A 68 39.97 0.65 -21.90
C LEU A 68 38.50 0.74 -22.35
N ALA A 69 38.14 0.10 -23.45
CA ALA A 69 36.76 0.04 -23.91
C ALA A 69 35.81 -0.54 -22.84
N ARG A 70 36.19 -1.65 -22.22
CA ARG A 70 35.40 -2.23 -21.11
C ARG A 70 35.26 -1.30 -19.89
N LEU A 71 36.32 -0.57 -19.52
CA LEU A 71 36.29 0.41 -18.44
C LEU A 71 35.43 1.63 -18.78
N LEU A 72 35.38 1.98 -20.07
CA LEU A 72 34.55 3.07 -20.59
C LEU A 72 33.09 2.63 -20.82
N ASP A 73 32.84 1.37 -21.17
CA ASP A 73 31.51 0.81 -21.40
C ASP A 73 30.78 0.35 -20.15
N GLY A 74 31.48 0.15 -19.00
CA GLY A 74 30.87 -0.21 -17.74
C GLY A 74 29.76 0.78 -17.36
N ALA A 75 28.54 0.27 -17.13
CA ALA A 75 27.31 1.02 -17.02
C ALA A 75 27.39 2.16 -16.02
N ALA A 76 27.41 3.39 -16.50
CA ALA A 76 26.99 4.54 -15.72
C ALA A 76 25.46 4.55 -15.73
N LEU A 77 24.81 4.51 -14.56
CA LEU A 77 23.43 4.96 -14.42
C LEU A 77 23.40 6.40 -14.97
N ALA A 78 22.58 6.64 -16.00
CA ALA A 78 22.48 7.94 -16.63
C ALA A 78 22.13 9.00 -15.60
N HIS A 79 23.00 10.01 -15.46
CA HIS A 79 22.63 11.21 -14.73
C HIS A 79 21.94 12.14 -15.75
N PRO A 80 20.63 12.42 -15.60
CA PRO A 80 20.05 13.60 -16.22
C PRO A 80 20.85 14.81 -15.74
N GLY A 81 21.00 15.84 -16.56
CA GLY A 81 21.87 17.00 -16.32
C GLY A 81 21.85 17.51 -14.87
N ILE A 82 22.81 18.35 -14.52
CA ILE A 82 23.03 18.85 -13.15
C ILE A 82 21.69 19.36 -12.59
N PRO A 83 21.21 18.81 -11.46
CA PRO A 83 19.87 19.13 -10.98
C PRO A 83 19.82 20.53 -10.36
N ASP A 84 18.91 21.37 -10.85
CA ASP A 84 18.71 22.73 -10.37
C ASP A 84 17.91 22.79 -9.05
N THR A 85 17.10 21.77 -8.78
CA THR A 85 16.24 21.71 -7.59
C THR A 85 16.93 21.01 -6.42
N ARG A 86 16.49 21.30 -5.20
CA ARG A 86 16.99 20.64 -3.99
C ARG A 86 16.74 19.12 -4.03
N ASP A 87 15.53 18.73 -4.40
CA ASP A 87 15.14 17.31 -4.45
C ASP A 87 15.91 16.56 -5.54
N GLY A 88 16.13 17.20 -6.67
CA GLY A 88 16.98 16.66 -7.73
C GLY A 88 18.43 16.46 -7.25
N ARG A 89 19.01 17.41 -6.50
CA ARG A 89 20.37 17.26 -5.95
C ARG A 89 20.45 16.16 -4.89
N VAL A 90 19.45 16.06 -4.02
CA VAL A 90 19.37 14.98 -3.01
C VAL A 90 19.28 13.61 -3.70
N SER A 91 18.46 13.47 -4.72
CA SER A 91 18.34 12.23 -5.51
C SER A 91 19.65 11.88 -6.23
N PHE A 92 20.32 12.88 -6.80
CA PHE A 92 21.63 12.73 -7.42
C PHE A 92 22.67 12.22 -6.41
N LEU A 93 22.78 12.88 -5.25
CA LEU A 93 23.73 12.53 -4.19
C LEU A 93 23.50 11.13 -3.65
N LEU A 94 22.23 10.76 -3.42
CA LEU A 94 21.87 9.42 -2.99
C LEU A 94 22.27 8.36 -4.03
N ASN A 95 21.92 8.60 -5.29
CA ASN A 95 22.24 7.66 -6.36
C ASN A 95 23.76 7.47 -6.50
N ASP A 96 24.52 8.56 -6.51
CA ASP A 96 25.98 8.51 -6.64
C ASP A 96 26.65 7.84 -5.42
N LEU A 97 26.29 8.23 -4.20
CA LEU A 97 26.81 7.64 -2.96
C LEU A 97 26.46 6.16 -2.77
N LEU A 98 25.27 5.73 -3.25
CA LEU A 98 24.83 4.34 -3.17
C LEU A 98 25.47 3.47 -4.25
N MET A 99 25.66 4.01 -5.45
CA MET A 99 26.31 3.26 -6.54
C MET A 99 27.80 3.03 -6.27
N TRP A 100 28.49 4.01 -5.69
CA TRP A 100 29.93 3.93 -5.49
C TRP A 100 30.28 3.69 -4.01
N SER A 101 31.25 2.82 -3.76
CA SER A 101 31.74 2.52 -2.40
C SER A 101 32.95 3.36 -1.98
N GLN A 102 33.32 4.36 -2.78
CA GLN A 102 34.48 5.21 -2.57
C GLN A 102 34.17 6.38 -1.65
N TRP A 103 35.22 6.91 -1.01
CA TRP A 103 35.15 8.13 -0.24
C TRP A 103 35.12 9.35 -1.18
N VAL A 104 34.17 10.27 -0.96
CA VAL A 104 34.03 11.52 -1.73
C VAL A 104 33.93 12.70 -0.76
N THR A 105 34.61 13.78 -1.03
CA THR A 105 34.56 14.95 -0.16
C THR A 105 33.33 15.82 -0.43
N ILE A 106 32.91 16.60 0.58
CA ILE A 106 31.81 17.56 0.44
C ILE A 106 32.16 18.63 -0.59
N GLU A 107 33.42 19.04 -0.64
CA GLU A 107 33.91 20.01 -1.60
C GLU A 107 33.80 19.50 -3.05
N GLU A 108 34.12 18.23 -3.30
CA GLU A 108 33.97 17.61 -4.63
C GLU A 108 32.51 17.62 -5.09
N TYR A 109 31.55 17.30 -4.21
CA TYR A 109 30.13 17.39 -4.55
C TYR A 109 29.64 18.84 -4.68
N ALA A 110 30.13 19.76 -3.86
CA ALA A 110 29.78 21.17 -3.98
C ALA A 110 30.25 21.76 -5.32
N ASP A 111 31.47 21.42 -5.74
CA ASP A 111 32.00 21.80 -7.06
C ASP A 111 31.26 21.14 -8.19
N LEU A 112 30.89 19.85 -8.05
CA LEU A 112 30.14 19.07 -9.06
C LEU A 112 28.73 19.62 -9.28
N LEU A 113 28.04 20.02 -8.21
CA LEU A 113 26.66 20.50 -8.25
C LEU A 113 26.54 22.02 -8.34
N TYR A 114 27.65 22.73 -8.43
CA TYR A 114 27.73 24.21 -8.47
C TYR A 114 26.99 24.90 -7.31
N VAL A 115 27.09 24.33 -6.11
CA VAL A 115 26.49 24.88 -4.90
C VAL A 115 27.53 25.19 -3.85
N SER A 116 27.16 26.02 -2.86
CA SER A 116 28.04 26.25 -1.72
C SER A 116 28.15 25.02 -0.82
N ALA A 117 29.28 24.82 -0.13
CA ALA A 117 29.42 23.75 0.86
C ALA A 117 28.32 23.78 1.95
N ARG A 118 27.81 24.99 2.28
CA ARG A 118 26.69 25.16 3.22
C ARG A 118 25.38 24.65 2.67
N THR A 119 25.09 24.92 1.40
CA THR A 119 23.89 24.38 0.70
C THR A 119 23.95 22.87 0.67
N LEU A 120 25.09 22.32 0.28
CA LEU A 120 25.30 20.88 0.22
C LEU A 120 25.17 20.22 1.61
N SER A 121 25.71 20.83 2.67
CA SER A 121 25.57 20.32 4.03
C SER A 121 24.11 20.25 4.50
N ASN A 122 23.25 21.15 4.00
CA ASN A 122 21.82 21.08 4.26
C ASN A 122 21.13 19.97 3.43
N ASP A 123 21.55 19.77 2.18
CA ASP A 123 21.05 18.68 1.33
C ASP A 123 21.48 17.31 1.90
N MET A 124 22.70 17.21 2.45
CA MET A 124 23.20 15.98 3.09
C MET A 124 22.39 15.53 4.31
N ARG A 125 21.73 16.44 5.03
CA ARG A 125 20.82 16.03 6.13
C ARG A 125 19.61 15.24 5.61
N LEU A 126 19.07 15.61 4.44
CA LEU A 126 18.00 14.87 3.80
C LEU A 126 18.51 13.53 3.25
N VAL A 127 19.74 13.51 2.72
CA VAL A 127 20.40 12.26 2.32
C VAL A 127 20.50 11.31 3.51
N GLU A 128 20.98 11.77 4.67
CA GLU A 128 21.09 10.99 5.90
C GLU A 128 19.71 10.47 6.37
N GLN A 129 18.67 11.31 6.33
CA GLN A 129 17.30 10.91 6.69
C GLN A 129 16.76 9.82 5.77
N LYS A 130 16.98 9.94 4.46
CA LYS A 130 16.53 8.91 3.50
C LYS A 130 17.33 7.61 3.64
N LEU A 131 18.64 7.68 3.87
CA LEU A 131 19.48 6.50 4.11
C LEU A 131 19.02 5.75 5.37
N ALA A 132 18.67 6.48 6.44
CA ALA A 132 18.21 5.89 7.70
C ALA A 132 16.92 5.06 7.54
N GLN A 133 16.06 5.39 6.59
CA GLN A 133 14.83 4.60 6.28
C GLN A 133 15.14 3.18 5.77
N PHE A 134 16.38 2.96 5.31
CA PHE A 134 16.85 1.68 4.77
C PHE A 134 17.98 1.08 5.63
N ASP A 135 18.10 1.45 6.90
CA ASP A 135 19.18 1.00 7.80
C ASP A 135 20.58 1.26 7.25
N LEU A 136 20.71 2.33 6.45
CA LEU A 136 21.98 2.81 5.92
C LEU A 136 22.45 4.04 6.67
N THR A 137 23.76 4.20 6.82
CA THR A 137 24.37 5.34 7.49
C THR A 137 25.40 6.04 6.61
N LEU A 138 25.62 7.33 6.85
CA LEU A 138 26.67 8.10 6.19
C LEU A 138 27.91 8.15 7.09
N GLU A 139 28.95 7.40 6.75
CA GLU A 139 30.25 7.50 7.40
C GLU A 139 30.95 8.79 6.98
N LYS A 140 31.55 9.50 7.96
CA LYS A 140 32.33 10.71 7.75
C LYS A 140 33.74 10.51 8.29
N ARG A 141 34.76 10.71 7.46
CA ARG A 141 36.15 10.55 7.86
C ARG A 141 36.94 11.80 7.51
N PRO A 142 37.59 12.44 8.50
CA PRO A 142 38.41 13.65 8.26
C PRO A 142 39.44 13.41 7.14
N ARG A 143 39.51 14.31 6.18
CA ARG A 143 40.41 14.30 5.00
C ARG A 143 40.07 13.24 3.93
N TYR A 144 39.18 12.30 4.19
CA TYR A 144 38.74 11.31 3.21
C TYR A 144 37.36 11.65 2.60
N GLY A 145 36.49 12.31 3.38
CA GLY A 145 35.16 12.67 2.95
C GLY A 145 34.07 11.84 3.58
N ILE A 146 33.09 11.48 2.77
CA ILE A 146 31.88 10.75 3.15
C ILE A 146 31.70 9.50 2.28
N ARG A 147 31.05 8.49 2.82
CA ARG A 147 30.59 7.32 2.07
C ARG A 147 29.40 6.69 2.77
N VAL A 148 28.56 5.95 2.03
CA VAL A 148 27.47 5.17 2.63
C VAL A 148 28.03 3.88 3.24
N ALA A 149 27.58 3.54 4.46
CA ALA A 149 27.81 2.28 5.14
C ALA A 149 26.49 1.55 5.39
N GLY A 150 26.53 0.21 5.34
CA GLY A 150 25.40 -0.67 5.52
C GLY A 150 25.46 -1.87 4.57
N GLY A 151 24.47 -2.75 4.64
CA GLY A 151 24.40 -3.96 3.84
C GLY A 151 24.13 -3.71 2.35
N GLU A 152 24.57 -4.65 1.52
CA GLU A 152 24.37 -4.53 0.07
C GLU A 152 22.88 -4.63 -0.32
N SER A 153 22.09 -5.46 0.38
CA SER A 153 20.66 -5.59 0.15
C SER A 153 19.93 -4.26 0.41
N GLN A 154 20.21 -3.61 1.56
CA GLN A 154 19.64 -2.32 1.93
C GLN A 154 20.04 -1.24 0.94
N ARG A 155 21.30 -1.25 0.49
CA ARG A 155 21.81 -0.33 -0.53
C ARG A 155 21.05 -0.46 -1.84
N ARG A 156 20.81 -1.69 -2.32
CA ARG A 156 20.04 -1.94 -3.55
C ARG A 156 18.57 -1.58 -3.41
N LEU A 157 17.95 -1.85 -2.24
CA LEU A 157 16.57 -1.42 -1.96
C LEU A 157 16.43 0.11 -1.98
N CYS A 158 17.38 0.81 -1.35
CA CYS A 158 17.42 2.28 -1.38
C CYS A 158 17.59 2.80 -2.83
N LEU A 159 18.50 2.22 -3.62
CA LEU A 159 18.65 2.55 -5.05
C LEU A 159 17.36 2.33 -5.83
N ALA A 160 16.68 1.20 -5.61
CA ALA A 160 15.43 0.90 -6.30
C ALA A 160 14.31 1.90 -5.98
N SER A 161 14.27 2.43 -4.75
CA SER A 161 13.30 3.46 -4.37
C SER A 161 13.52 4.81 -5.04
N LEU A 162 14.77 5.10 -5.47
CA LEU A 162 15.14 6.35 -6.15
C LEU A 162 14.87 6.30 -7.66
N VAL A 163 14.99 5.13 -8.25
CA VAL A 163 14.75 4.94 -9.67
C VAL A 163 13.25 4.77 -9.87
N ARG A 164 12.53 5.87 -10.17
CA ARG A 164 11.17 5.75 -10.69
C ARG A 164 11.22 4.85 -11.92
N PRO A 165 10.21 4.01 -12.17
CA PRO A 165 10.20 3.12 -13.31
C PRO A 165 10.23 3.94 -14.62
N VAL A 166 11.40 4.35 -15.02
CA VAL A 166 11.67 4.94 -16.34
C VAL A 166 11.77 3.77 -17.29
N LEU A 167 10.63 3.33 -17.77
CA LEU A 167 10.51 2.42 -18.92
C LEU A 167 10.00 3.25 -20.09
N PRO A 168 10.25 2.92 -21.24
CA PRO A 168 11.33 2.93 -22.24
C PRO A 168 11.60 4.31 -22.88
N ASP A 169 11.18 5.42 -22.26
CA ASP A 169 11.30 6.80 -22.80
C ASP A 169 12.56 7.53 -22.28
N THR A 170 13.63 6.80 -21.96
CA THR A 170 14.89 7.46 -21.62
C THR A 170 15.60 7.90 -22.89
N ASP A 171 16.05 9.17 -22.92
CA ASP A 171 16.90 9.71 -24.00
C ASP A 171 18.30 9.05 -24.05
N ASP A 172 18.66 8.22 -23.05
CA ASP A 172 19.89 7.44 -23.04
C ASP A 172 19.72 6.10 -23.77
N ALA A 173 20.16 6.06 -25.02
CA ALA A 173 20.06 4.90 -25.87
C ALA A 173 20.76 3.64 -25.28
N LYS A 174 21.89 3.81 -24.58
CA LYS A 174 22.64 2.70 -23.96
C LYS A 174 21.89 2.10 -22.77
N LEU A 175 21.28 2.96 -21.93
CA LEU A 175 20.43 2.52 -20.83
C LEU A 175 19.21 1.74 -21.35
N ALA A 176 18.54 2.29 -22.36
CA ALA A 176 17.39 1.65 -23.00
C ALA A 176 17.74 0.29 -23.62
N GLU A 177 18.90 0.16 -24.25
CA GLU A 177 19.40 -1.09 -24.82
C GLU A 177 19.67 -2.14 -23.74
N ARG A 178 20.33 -1.75 -22.64
CA ARG A 178 20.64 -2.65 -21.52
C ARG A 178 19.36 -3.12 -20.81
N LEU A 179 18.40 -2.22 -20.58
CA LEU A 179 17.11 -2.59 -19.98
C LEU A 179 16.33 -3.55 -20.89
N ARG A 180 16.34 -3.33 -22.21
CA ARG A 180 15.72 -4.24 -23.18
C ARG A 180 16.38 -5.63 -23.19
N ALA A 181 17.71 -5.70 -23.10
CA ALA A 181 18.42 -6.97 -23.00
C ALA A 181 18.07 -7.74 -21.73
N ILE A 182 18.00 -7.04 -20.58
CA ILE A 182 17.57 -7.64 -19.31
C ILE A 182 16.12 -8.12 -19.41
N ALA A 183 15.22 -7.31 -19.97
CA ALA A 183 13.81 -7.65 -20.14
C ALA A 183 13.66 -8.93 -20.99
N ALA A 184 14.36 -9.04 -22.12
CA ALA A 184 14.36 -10.24 -22.94
C ALA A 184 14.83 -11.48 -22.16
N CYS A 185 15.92 -11.38 -21.37
CA CYS A 185 16.41 -12.49 -20.54
C CYS A 185 15.37 -12.95 -19.49
N VAL A 186 14.62 -12.01 -18.91
CA VAL A 186 13.55 -12.30 -17.93
C VAL A 186 12.35 -12.93 -18.63
N ASP A 187 11.88 -12.34 -19.72
CA ASP A 187 10.69 -12.80 -20.45
C ASP A 187 10.89 -14.20 -21.04
N ASP A 188 12.05 -14.49 -21.61
CA ASP A 188 12.40 -15.82 -22.14
C ASP A 188 12.39 -16.89 -21.01
N ALA A 189 12.99 -16.58 -19.86
CA ALA A 189 13.04 -17.50 -18.74
C ALA A 189 11.64 -17.73 -18.12
N LEU A 190 10.85 -16.68 -17.95
CA LEU A 190 9.50 -16.79 -17.38
C LEU A 190 8.53 -17.48 -18.33
N THR A 191 8.66 -17.28 -19.66
CA THR A 191 7.85 -17.98 -20.66
C THR A 191 8.09 -19.50 -20.64
N ALA A 192 9.33 -19.92 -20.36
CA ALA A 192 9.70 -21.33 -20.24
C ALA A 192 9.40 -21.93 -18.85
N SER A 193 8.94 -21.12 -17.89
CA SER A 193 8.76 -21.49 -16.48
C SER A 193 7.27 -21.53 -16.10
N PRO A 194 6.85 -22.34 -15.12
CA PRO A 194 5.51 -22.28 -14.53
C PRO A 194 5.32 -21.08 -13.58
N VAL A 195 6.31 -20.20 -13.43
CA VAL A 195 6.25 -19.01 -12.57
C VAL A 195 5.56 -17.88 -13.32
N THR A 196 4.47 -17.36 -12.74
CA THR A 196 3.74 -16.21 -13.31
C THR A 196 3.94 -14.97 -12.43
N VAL A 197 4.24 -13.85 -13.07
CA VAL A 197 4.37 -12.55 -12.42
C VAL A 197 3.54 -11.52 -13.17
N SER A 198 3.03 -10.51 -12.45
CA SER A 198 2.31 -9.41 -13.11
C SER A 198 3.28 -8.55 -13.93
N SER A 199 2.75 -7.80 -14.92
CA SER A 199 3.56 -6.87 -15.71
C SER A 199 4.27 -5.82 -14.85
N LEU A 200 3.67 -5.41 -13.74
CA LEU A 200 4.31 -4.51 -12.77
C LEU A 200 5.46 -5.20 -12.04
N ALA A 201 5.25 -6.44 -11.60
CA ALA A 201 6.28 -7.23 -10.93
C ALA A 201 7.48 -7.52 -11.86
N SER A 202 7.23 -7.86 -13.14
CA SER A 202 8.28 -8.06 -14.15
C SER A 202 9.10 -6.78 -14.33
N ARG A 203 8.46 -5.62 -14.50
CA ARG A 203 9.15 -4.33 -14.61
C ARG A 203 10.02 -4.02 -13.40
N ASN A 204 9.50 -4.25 -12.21
CA ASN A 204 10.26 -4.06 -10.98
C ASN A 204 11.46 -5.01 -10.89
N LEU A 205 11.28 -6.29 -11.28
CA LEU A 205 12.38 -7.26 -11.33
C LEU A 205 13.48 -6.81 -12.30
N ILE A 206 13.11 -6.34 -13.48
CA ILE A 206 14.06 -5.81 -14.48
C ILE A 206 14.89 -4.66 -13.88
N MET A 207 14.25 -3.77 -13.12
CA MET A 207 14.93 -2.66 -12.45
C MET A 207 15.89 -3.15 -11.36
N HIS A 208 15.45 -4.08 -10.52
CA HIS A 208 16.33 -4.68 -9.51
C HIS A 208 17.52 -5.42 -10.13
N LEU A 209 17.31 -6.13 -11.23
CA LEU A 209 18.38 -6.77 -11.99
C LEU A 209 19.35 -5.75 -12.58
N TYR A 210 18.86 -4.65 -13.13
CA TYR A 210 19.71 -3.57 -13.63
C TYR A 210 20.63 -3.02 -12.56
N ILE A 211 20.09 -2.73 -11.36
CA ILE A 211 20.86 -2.27 -10.20
C ILE A 211 21.86 -3.34 -9.76
N ALA A 212 21.41 -4.60 -9.63
CA ALA A 212 22.25 -5.71 -9.23
C ALA A 212 23.44 -5.91 -10.16
N LEU A 213 23.21 -5.90 -11.48
CA LEU A 213 24.29 -6.04 -12.48
C LEU A 213 25.32 -4.92 -12.37
N GLY A 214 24.90 -3.66 -12.18
CA GLY A 214 25.83 -2.55 -11.99
C GLY A 214 26.67 -2.68 -10.71
N ARG A 215 26.11 -3.29 -9.64
CA ARG A 215 26.82 -3.56 -8.39
C ARG A 215 27.75 -4.79 -8.49
N ILE A 216 27.31 -5.85 -9.17
CA ILE A 216 28.10 -7.07 -9.42
C ILE A 216 29.34 -6.74 -10.26
N GLU A 217 29.24 -5.89 -11.28
CA GLU A 217 30.37 -5.42 -12.08
C GLU A 217 31.41 -4.66 -11.26
N GLN A 218 31.03 -4.15 -10.09
CA GLN A 218 31.96 -3.54 -9.13
C GLN A 218 32.45 -4.52 -8.05
N GLY A 219 32.09 -5.79 -8.15
CA GLY A 219 32.46 -6.82 -7.17
C GLY A 219 31.64 -6.77 -5.87
N CYS A 220 30.49 -6.09 -5.88
CA CYS A 220 29.59 -5.99 -4.73
C CYS A 220 28.46 -7.02 -4.85
N TYR A 221 28.39 -7.96 -3.91
CA TYR A 221 27.44 -9.06 -3.91
C TYR A 221 26.54 -9.00 -2.67
N VAL A 222 25.29 -9.44 -2.83
CA VAL A 222 24.38 -9.60 -1.69
C VAL A 222 24.84 -10.79 -0.86
N PRO A 223 25.13 -10.63 0.44
CA PRO A 223 25.40 -11.77 1.31
C PRO A 223 24.10 -12.55 1.55
N ALA A 224 24.10 -13.84 1.33
CA ALA A 224 23.01 -14.73 1.72
C ALA A 224 23.54 -15.84 2.63
N ALA A 225 22.78 -16.21 3.66
CA ALA A 225 23.13 -17.36 4.47
C ALA A 225 22.94 -18.63 3.64
N GLU A 226 23.87 -19.59 3.77
CA GLU A 226 23.81 -20.87 3.05
C GLU A 226 22.48 -21.61 3.32
N SER A 227 21.94 -21.51 4.55
CA SER A 227 20.64 -22.08 4.93
C SER A 227 19.48 -21.49 4.12
N ASP A 228 19.52 -20.20 3.80
CA ASP A 228 18.44 -19.54 3.06
C ASP A 228 18.52 -19.87 1.57
N VAL A 229 19.73 -19.95 1.01
CA VAL A 229 19.94 -20.42 -0.36
C VAL A 229 19.42 -21.85 -0.52
N GLN A 230 19.76 -22.76 0.43
CA GLN A 230 19.31 -24.15 0.40
C GLN A 230 17.78 -24.30 0.48
N LYS A 231 17.08 -23.47 1.27
CA LYS A 231 15.60 -23.46 1.31
C LYS A 231 14.98 -23.09 -0.04
N LEU A 232 15.64 -22.21 -0.79
CA LEU A 232 15.14 -21.71 -2.06
C LEU A 232 15.44 -22.65 -3.24
N GLU A 233 16.55 -23.39 -3.22
CA GLU A 233 17.01 -24.23 -4.33
C GLU A 233 15.99 -25.30 -4.81
N GLY A 234 15.06 -25.70 -3.93
CA GLY A 234 13.97 -26.62 -4.30
C GLY A 234 12.74 -25.96 -4.93
N THR A 235 12.72 -24.62 -5.06
CA THR A 235 11.55 -23.88 -5.55
C THR A 235 11.57 -23.69 -7.07
N ARG A 236 10.38 -23.54 -7.65
CA ARG A 236 10.22 -23.24 -9.09
C ARG A 236 10.78 -21.85 -9.41
N GLU A 237 10.67 -20.94 -8.48
CA GLU A 237 11.16 -19.58 -8.56
C GLU A 237 12.69 -19.53 -8.61
N TYR A 238 13.37 -20.42 -7.85
CA TYR A 238 14.82 -20.54 -7.93
C TYR A 238 15.27 -21.12 -9.28
N ALA A 239 14.55 -22.12 -9.82
CA ALA A 239 14.84 -22.65 -11.15
C ALA A 239 14.66 -21.58 -12.24
N ALA A 240 13.61 -20.74 -12.16
CA ALA A 240 13.41 -19.60 -13.06
C ALA A 240 14.50 -18.55 -12.88
N ALA A 241 14.90 -18.22 -11.65
CA ALA A 241 15.99 -17.31 -11.34
C ALA A 241 17.34 -17.79 -11.90
N PHE A 242 17.61 -19.07 -11.79
CA PHE A 242 18.81 -19.68 -12.38
C PHE A 242 18.83 -19.55 -13.91
N GLN A 243 17.66 -19.75 -14.56
CA GLN A 243 17.56 -19.55 -16.03
C GLN A 243 17.75 -18.09 -16.42
N ILE A 244 17.18 -17.14 -15.65
CA ILE A 244 17.39 -15.69 -15.85
C ILE A 244 18.89 -15.38 -15.74
N ALA A 245 19.58 -15.89 -14.73
CA ALA A 245 21.02 -15.66 -14.55
C ALA A 245 21.86 -16.27 -15.69
N ALA A 246 21.47 -17.43 -16.20
CA ALA A 246 22.12 -18.05 -17.36
C ALA A 246 21.94 -17.20 -18.63
N ASN A 247 20.71 -16.75 -18.92
CA ASN A 247 20.41 -15.87 -20.05
C ASN A 247 21.19 -14.53 -19.99
N ILE A 248 21.29 -13.96 -18.77
CA ILE A 248 22.08 -12.72 -18.55
C ILE A 248 23.56 -12.95 -18.79
N LYS A 249 24.10 -14.07 -18.37
CA LYS A 249 25.49 -14.43 -18.63
C LYS A 249 25.78 -14.53 -20.12
N ASP A 250 24.88 -15.16 -20.87
CA ASP A 250 25.03 -15.34 -22.33
C ASP A 250 24.87 -14.03 -23.08
N ALA A 251 23.90 -13.18 -22.70
CA ALA A 251 23.59 -11.92 -23.38
C ALA A 251 24.50 -10.75 -22.98
N LEU A 252 24.87 -10.65 -21.70
CA LEU A 252 25.59 -9.50 -21.12
C LEU A 252 26.98 -9.83 -20.58
N GLY A 253 27.37 -11.11 -20.55
CA GLY A 253 28.69 -11.56 -20.07
C GLY A 253 28.88 -11.48 -18.55
N VAL A 254 27.83 -11.20 -17.76
CA VAL A 254 27.90 -11.07 -16.30
C VAL A 254 27.51 -12.38 -15.64
N SER A 255 28.44 -13.00 -14.88
CA SER A 255 28.16 -14.20 -14.10
C SER A 255 27.63 -13.84 -12.71
N MET A 256 26.55 -14.50 -12.29
CA MET A 256 25.94 -14.33 -10.99
C MET A 256 26.27 -15.51 -10.08
N PRO A 257 26.80 -15.31 -8.87
CA PRO A 257 26.96 -16.38 -7.88
C PRO A 257 25.60 -16.86 -7.33
N ARG A 258 25.60 -17.98 -6.57
CA ARG A 258 24.37 -18.61 -6.05
C ARG A 258 23.53 -17.67 -5.19
N GLU A 259 24.17 -16.81 -4.42
CA GLU A 259 23.54 -15.82 -3.55
C GLU A 259 22.73 -14.79 -4.36
N GLU A 260 23.24 -14.38 -5.52
CA GLU A 260 22.53 -13.47 -6.42
C GLU A 260 21.35 -14.16 -7.14
N VAL A 261 21.49 -15.44 -7.46
CA VAL A 261 20.36 -16.25 -7.97
C VAL A 261 19.27 -16.38 -6.90
N ALA A 262 19.64 -16.62 -5.65
CA ALA A 262 18.71 -16.63 -4.53
C ALA A 262 18.00 -15.29 -4.35
N PHE A 263 18.70 -14.16 -4.50
CA PHE A 263 18.12 -12.82 -4.46
C PHE A 263 17.05 -12.63 -5.56
N ILE A 264 17.31 -13.10 -6.79
CA ILE A 264 16.31 -13.09 -7.88
C ILE A 264 15.10 -13.97 -7.51
N ALA A 265 15.33 -15.17 -6.95
CA ALA A 265 14.27 -16.08 -6.53
C ALA A 265 13.37 -15.45 -5.45
N ILE A 266 13.94 -14.76 -4.47
CA ILE A 266 13.20 -14.00 -3.45
C ILE A 266 12.31 -12.93 -4.11
N HIS A 267 12.82 -12.21 -5.11
CA HIS A 267 12.01 -11.24 -5.85
C HIS A 267 10.86 -11.88 -6.63
N LEU A 268 11.05 -13.08 -7.18
CA LEU A 268 9.99 -13.83 -7.84
C LEU A 268 8.95 -14.33 -6.85
N LEU A 269 9.36 -14.88 -5.70
CA LEU A 269 8.48 -15.34 -4.62
C LEU A 269 7.65 -14.20 -4.03
N GLY A 270 8.31 -13.08 -3.71
CA GLY A 270 7.64 -11.92 -3.10
C GLY A 270 6.71 -11.16 -4.07
N ARG A 271 6.78 -11.41 -5.37
CA ARG A 271 5.98 -10.70 -6.40
C ARG A 271 5.20 -11.64 -7.31
N GLY A 272 5.22 -12.93 -7.03
CA GLY A 272 4.39 -13.92 -7.73
C GLY A 272 2.90 -13.61 -7.56
N THR A 273 2.10 -13.85 -8.59
CA THR A 273 0.66 -13.60 -8.54
C THR A 273 -0.10 -14.67 -7.73
N GLY A 274 0.58 -15.71 -7.27
CA GLY A 274 -0.04 -16.84 -6.56
C GLY A 274 -1.09 -17.61 -7.37
N VAL A 275 -1.28 -17.25 -8.65
CA VAL A 275 -2.25 -17.89 -9.55
C VAL A 275 -1.48 -18.80 -10.51
N PRO A 276 -1.52 -20.13 -10.35
CA PRO A 276 -1.10 -21.04 -11.41
C PRO A 276 -2.16 -21.03 -12.51
N GLU A 277 -1.74 -20.89 -13.76
CA GLU A 277 -2.61 -21.28 -14.86
C GLU A 277 -2.96 -22.77 -14.72
N LYS A 278 -4.25 -23.03 -14.57
CA LYS A 278 -4.89 -24.35 -14.53
C LYS A 278 -4.41 -25.34 -13.42
N GLY A 279 -5.05 -25.28 -12.29
CA GLY A 279 -5.47 -26.50 -11.60
C GLY A 279 -4.66 -27.00 -10.42
N SER A 280 -3.82 -26.25 -9.71
CA SER A 280 -3.48 -26.55 -8.30
C SER A 280 -2.50 -25.51 -7.71
N ALA A 281 -3.01 -24.35 -7.31
CA ALA A 281 -2.39 -23.65 -6.21
C ALA A 281 -2.79 -24.38 -4.93
N VAL A 282 -1.99 -25.28 -4.47
CA VAL A 282 -2.12 -25.81 -3.10
C VAL A 282 -1.74 -24.65 -2.19
N ILE A 283 -2.75 -23.93 -1.70
CA ILE A 283 -2.54 -22.99 -0.59
C ILE A 283 -2.04 -23.84 0.57
N SER A 284 -0.91 -23.48 1.16
CA SER A 284 -0.37 -24.24 2.31
C SER A 284 -1.33 -24.11 3.49
N ASP A 285 -1.36 -25.13 4.34
CA ASP A 285 -2.17 -25.13 5.56
C ASP A 285 -1.84 -23.91 6.45
N GLU A 286 -0.56 -23.52 6.49
CA GLU A 286 -0.08 -22.33 7.22
C GLU A 286 -0.72 -21.04 6.69
N MET A 287 -0.69 -20.79 5.37
CA MET A 287 -1.30 -19.58 4.79
C MET A 287 -2.81 -19.57 4.99
N TRP A 288 -3.43 -20.74 4.98
CA TRP A 288 -4.85 -20.89 5.27
C TRP A 288 -5.18 -20.57 6.74
N GLU A 289 -4.33 -20.98 7.66
CA GLU A 289 -4.48 -20.70 9.09
C GLU A 289 -4.33 -19.20 9.36
N ILE A 290 -3.30 -18.55 8.81
CA ILE A 290 -3.08 -17.10 8.95
C ILE A 290 -4.30 -16.33 8.38
N ALA A 291 -4.78 -16.67 7.19
CA ALA A 291 -5.96 -16.03 6.62
C ALA A 291 -7.20 -16.21 7.51
N SER A 292 -7.36 -17.38 8.12
CA SER A 292 -8.47 -17.66 9.06
C SER A 292 -8.32 -16.87 10.36
N GLU A 293 -7.11 -16.63 10.85
CA GLU A 293 -6.85 -15.74 11.99
C GLU A 293 -7.16 -14.29 11.66
N MET A 294 -6.79 -13.81 10.47
CA MET A 294 -7.12 -12.46 10.01
C MET A 294 -8.63 -12.25 9.96
N VAL A 295 -9.38 -13.21 9.40
CA VAL A 295 -10.86 -13.15 9.36
C VAL A 295 -11.45 -13.14 10.77
N ARG A 296 -10.92 -13.96 11.71
CA ARG A 296 -11.36 -13.94 13.11
C ARG A 296 -11.08 -12.58 13.78
N ALA A 297 -9.89 -12.00 13.57
CA ALA A 297 -9.54 -10.70 14.13
C ALA A 297 -10.53 -9.61 13.65
N VAL A 298 -10.87 -9.61 12.37
CA VAL A 298 -11.87 -8.67 11.82
C VAL A 298 -13.26 -8.92 12.41
N ASN A 299 -13.68 -10.18 12.58
CA ASN A 299 -14.96 -10.46 13.23
C ASN A 299 -14.99 -9.96 14.70
N ASP A 300 -13.90 -10.14 15.43
CA ASP A 300 -13.81 -9.72 16.82
C ASP A 300 -13.78 -8.19 16.97
N GLU A 301 -13.08 -7.49 16.07
CA GLU A 301 -12.95 -6.03 16.09
C GLU A 301 -14.18 -5.32 15.53
N PHE A 302 -14.67 -5.74 14.36
CA PHE A 302 -15.72 -5.03 13.61
C PHE A 302 -17.09 -5.68 13.66
N ARG A 303 -17.21 -6.90 14.23
CA ARG A 303 -18.44 -7.70 14.26
C ARG A 303 -19.00 -8.08 12.89
N PHE A 304 -18.12 -8.17 11.88
CA PHE A 304 -18.46 -8.71 10.56
C PHE A 304 -18.13 -10.19 10.51
N ASP A 305 -19.14 -11.02 10.22
CA ASP A 305 -18.94 -12.47 10.07
C ASP A 305 -18.60 -12.82 8.61
N PHE A 306 -17.33 -13.03 8.37
CA PHE A 306 -16.82 -13.61 7.12
C PHE A 306 -16.45 -15.10 7.27
N GLY A 307 -16.88 -15.76 8.35
CA GLY A 307 -16.52 -17.15 8.64
C GLY A 307 -16.93 -18.15 7.56
N GLY A 308 -18.03 -17.87 6.85
CA GLY A 308 -18.49 -18.65 5.70
C GLY A 308 -17.90 -18.25 4.35
N ASP A 309 -17.16 -17.14 4.26
CA ASP A 309 -16.64 -16.62 3.01
C ASP A 309 -15.34 -17.33 2.59
N LEU A 310 -15.51 -18.36 1.76
CA LEU A 310 -14.38 -19.13 1.23
C LEU A 310 -13.55 -18.31 0.25
N GLU A 311 -14.17 -17.43 -0.55
CA GLU A 311 -13.49 -16.63 -1.56
C GLU A 311 -12.57 -15.60 -0.91
N LEU A 312 -13.05 -14.89 0.12
CA LEU A 312 -12.22 -13.98 0.91
C LEU A 312 -11.00 -14.68 1.49
N ARG A 313 -11.21 -15.84 2.16
CA ARG A 313 -10.09 -16.60 2.75
C ARG A 313 -9.09 -17.07 1.70
N MET A 314 -9.56 -17.52 0.54
CA MET A 314 -8.67 -17.90 -0.56
C MET A 314 -7.88 -16.71 -1.10
N ASN A 315 -8.51 -15.56 -1.26
CA ASN A 315 -7.86 -14.34 -1.73
C ASN A 315 -6.79 -13.86 -0.74
N LEU A 316 -7.11 -13.83 0.56
CA LEU A 316 -6.15 -13.52 1.61
C LEU A 316 -4.98 -14.51 1.61
N ALA A 317 -5.25 -15.82 1.65
CA ALA A 317 -4.21 -16.85 1.72
C ALA A 317 -3.25 -16.80 0.51
N ARG A 318 -3.76 -16.49 -0.69
CA ARG A 318 -2.92 -16.29 -1.89
C ARG A 318 -2.05 -15.05 -1.78
N HIS A 319 -2.54 -13.99 -1.16
CA HIS A 319 -1.79 -12.76 -0.98
C HIS A 319 -0.73 -12.87 0.11
N ILE A 320 -1.03 -13.59 1.21
CA ILE A 320 -0.16 -13.74 2.38
C ILE A 320 1.15 -14.46 2.02
N GLY A 321 1.14 -15.46 1.15
CA GLY A 321 2.35 -16.19 0.76
C GLY A 321 3.44 -15.25 0.22
N PRO A 322 3.20 -14.52 -0.87
CA PRO A 322 4.14 -13.53 -1.38
C PRO A 322 4.43 -12.40 -0.38
N LEU A 323 3.43 -11.95 0.40
CA LEU A 323 3.60 -10.94 1.44
C LEU A 323 4.61 -11.39 2.51
N GLY A 324 4.57 -12.66 2.94
CA GLY A 324 5.51 -13.20 3.92
C GLY A 324 6.96 -13.00 3.50
N TYR A 325 7.29 -13.33 2.24
CA TYR A 325 8.63 -13.06 1.70
C TYR A 325 8.98 -11.57 1.68
N ARG A 326 8.02 -10.71 1.34
CA ARG A 326 8.27 -9.26 1.33
C ARG A 326 8.53 -8.71 2.74
N LEU A 327 7.83 -9.21 3.74
CA LEU A 327 8.04 -8.84 5.14
C LEU A 327 9.38 -9.37 5.67
N GLU A 328 9.71 -10.65 5.41
CA GLU A 328 10.96 -11.29 5.84
C GLU A 328 12.21 -10.62 5.25
N TYR A 329 12.13 -10.22 3.96
CA TYR A 329 13.26 -9.62 3.24
C TYR A 329 13.15 -8.09 3.09
N HIS A 330 12.25 -7.43 3.85
CA HIS A 330 12.04 -5.97 3.86
C HIS A 330 11.87 -5.36 2.46
N MET A 331 11.15 -6.08 1.60
CA MET A 331 10.89 -5.62 0.23
C MET A 331 9.75 -4.59 0.22
N HIS A 332 9.97 -3.50 -0.48
CA HIS A 332 8.93 -2.49 -0.68
C HIS A 332 8.06 -2.83 -1.90
N MET A 333 6.76 -2.57 -1.78
CA MET A 333 5.80 -2.71 -2.86
C MET A 333 4.94 -1.45 -2.94
N ASP A 334 5.04 -0.71 -4.04
CA ASP A 334 4.21 0.48 -4.26
C ASP A 334 2.75 0.10 -4.54
N ASN A 335 1.83 0.87 -3.99
CA ASN A 335 0.41 0.77 -4.31
C ASN A 335 -0.12 2.11 -4.86
N PRO A 336 -0.17 2.28 -6.18
CA PRO A 336 -0.62 3.54 -6.79
C PRO A 336 -2.10 3.87 -6.50
N MET A 337 -2.88 2.87 -6.04
CA MET A 337 -4.30 3.04 -5.69
C MET A 337 -4.52 3.30 -4.19
N LEU A 338 -3.47 3.37 -3.36
CA LEU A 338 -3.61 3.46 -1.91
C LEU A 338 -4.52 4.62 -1.46
N SER A 339 -4.33 5.80 -2.04
CA SER A 339 -5.15 6.97 -1.74
C SER A 339 -6.63 6.76 -2.09
N ASP A 340 -6.89 6.16 -3.25
CA ASP A 340 -8.26 5.83 -3.68
C ASP A 340 -8.88 4.74 -2.79
N ILE A 341 -8.11 3.71 -2.41
CA ILE A 341 -8.57 2.64 -1.52
C ILE A 341 -8.95 3.21 -0.15
N LYS A 342 -8.08 4.01 0.44
CA LYS A 342 -8.37 4.67 1.74
C LYS A 342 -9.63 5.54 1.67
N THR A 343 -9.85 6.24 0.55
CA THR A 343 -10.99 7.13 0.38
C THR A 343 -12.29 6.38 0.07
N ARG A 344 -12.26 5.40 -0.85
CA ARG A 344 -13.47 4.71 -1.32
C ARG A 344 -13.89 3.54 -0.44
N PHE A 345 -12.92 2.88 0.22
CA PHE A 345 -13.14 1.67 1.03
C PHE A 345 -12.55 1.82 2.43
N PRO A 346 -12.90 2.91 3.19
CA PRO A 346 -12.28 3.19 4.48
C PRO A 346 -12.50 2.06 5.50
N LEU A 347 -13.68 1.42 5.51
CA LEU A 347 -13.95 0.29 6.38
C LEU A 347 -13.07 -0.93 6.04
N ALA A 348 -12.98 -1.27 4.74
CA ALA A 348 -12.14 -2.37 4.30
C ALA A 348 -10.65 -2.12 4.61
N TYR A 349 -10.19 -0.88 4.47
CA TYR A 349 -8.84 -0.50 4.86
C TYR A 349 -8.62 -0.60 6.38
N SER A 350 -9.61 -0.19 7.18
CA SER A 350 -9.56 -0.35 8.63
C SER A 350 -9.53 -1.83 9.05
N MET A 351 -10.31 -2.69 8.37
CA MET A 351 -10.25 -4.14 8.60
C MET A 351 -8.88 -4.72 8.26
N ALA A 352 -8.29 -4.32 7.13
CA ALA A 352 -6.93 -4.73 6.77
C ALA A 352 -5.91 -4.30 7.82
N ALA A 353 -5.98 -3.06 8.30
CA ALA A 353 -5.11 -2.54 9.34
C ALA A 353 -5.26 -3.31 10.67
N GLY A 354 -6.49 -3.70 11.05
CA GLY A 354 -6.75 -4.56 12.21
C GLY A 354 -6.07 -5.93 12.14
N THR A 355 -5.74 -6.41 10.93
CA THR A 355 -5.01 -7.67 10.74
C THR A 355 -3.49 -7.55 10.91
N SER A 356 -2.93 -6.34 11.04
CA SER A 356 -1.46 -6.10 11.09
C SER A 356 -0.78 -6.89 12.20
N GLN A 357 -1.39 -6.97 13.38
CA GLN A 357 -0.85 -7.72 14.52
C GLN A 357 -0.78 -9.23 14.26
N VAL A 358 -1.72 -9.77 13.47
CA VAL A 358 -1.69 -11.18 13.07
C VAL A 358 -0.47 -11.41 12.18
N LEU A 359 -0.27 -10.55 11.17
CA LEU A 359 0.86 -10.65 10.25
C LEU A 359 2.20 -10.45 10.96
N GLU A 360 2.30 -9.47 11.87
CA GLU A 360 3.51 -9.23 12.66
C GLU A 360 3.90 -10.43 13.51
N ARG A 361 2.93 -11.11 14.15
CA ARG A 361 3.20 -12.34 14.94
C ARG A 361 3.77 -13.48 14.11
N HIS A 362 3.32 -13.62 12.85
CA HIS A 362 3.77 -14.71 11.99
C HIS A 362 5.07 -14.39 11.24
N PHE A 363 5.27 -13.14 10.82
CA PHE A 363 6.39 -12.75 9.95
C PHE A 363 7.43 -11.85 10.63
N GLY A 364 7.20 -11.42 11.88
CA GLY A 364 8.17 -10.65 12.67
C GLY A 364 8.29 -9.17 12.27
N SER A 365 7.51 -8.69 11.29
CA SER A 365 7.44 -7.28 10.91
C SER A 365 6.03 -6.86 10.50
N GLN A 366 5.73 -5.57 10.67
CA GLN A 366 4.42 -5.01 10.29
C GLN A 366 4.35 -4.77 8.78
N PRO A 367 3.19 -5.01 8.16
CA PRO A 367 2.95 -4.63 6.77
C PRO A 367 2.91 -3.10 6.63
N SER A 368 3.41 -2.59 5.50
CA SER A 368 3.27 -1.17 5.16
C SER A 368 1.83 -0.81 4.77
N ASP A 369 1.53 0.48 4.72
CA ASP A 369 0.23 0.99 4.26
C ASP A 369 -0.12 0.50 2.85
N GLU A 370 0.87 0.40 1.97
CA GLU A 370 0.72 -0.11 0.61
C GLU A 370 0.27 -1.57 0.59
N GLU A 371 0.86 -2.40 1.45
CA GLU A 371 0.47 -3.81 1.60
C GLU A 371 -0.93 -3.96 2.20
N LEU A 372 -1.24 -3.15 3.22
CA LEU A 372 -2.58 -3.08 3.80
C LEU A 372 -3.63 -2.66 2.76
N GLY A 373 -3.27 -1.76 1.83
CA GLY A 373 -4.13 -1.40 0.71
C GLY A 373 -4.50 -2.58 -0.18
N TYR A 374 -3.57 -3.48 -0.48
CA TYR A 374 -3.87 -4.70 -1.25
C TYR A 374 -4.74 -5.69 -0.46
N ILE A 375 -4.50 -5.85 0.84
CA ILE A 375 -5.35 -6.67 1.73
C ILE A 375 -6.76 -6.07 1.80
N ALA A 376 -6.87 -4.75 1.90
CA ALA A 376 -8.13 -4.03 1.95
C ALA A 376 -9.02 -4.31 0.72
N MET A 377 -8.44 -4.51 -0.47
CA MET A 377 -9.21 -4.85 -1.66
C MET A 377 -9.93 -6.20 -1.55
N ALA A 378 -9.35 -7.18 -0.84
CA ALA A 378 -10.03 -8.45 -0.58
C ALA A 378 -11.23 -8.26 0.36
N PHE A 379 -11.06 -7.47 1.43
CA PHE A 379 -12.18 -7.14 2.31
C PHE A 379 -13.24 -6.26 1.63
N ALA A 380 -12.83 -5.31 0.77
CA ALA A 380 -13.77 -4.50 0.01
C ALA A 380 -14.67 -5.35 -0.89
N LEU A 381 -14.09 -6.31 -1.61
CA LEU A 381 -14.86 -7.25 -2.45
C LEU A 381 -15.83 -8.06 -1.60
N ALA A 382 -15.42 -8.58 -0.45
CA ALA A 382 -16.27 -9.34 0.44
C ALA A 382 -17.43 -8.50 1.01
N LEU A 383 -17.17 -7.23 1.36
CA LEU A 383 -18.19 -6.28 1.81
C LEU A 383 -19.21 -5.97 0.70
N GLU A 384 -18.75 -5.74 -0.53
CA GLU A 384 -19.62 -5.52 -1.70
C GLU A 384 -20.51 -6.73 -1.97
N GLN A 385 -19.92 -7.93 -1.95
CA GLN A 385 -20.69 -9.18 -2.13
C GLN A 385 -21.72 -9.42 -1.02
N GLN A 386 -21.39 -9.05 0.24
CA GLN A 386 -22.37 -9.11 1.33
C GLN A 386 -23.46 -8.03 1.19
N ALA A 387 -23.11 -6.84 0.69
CA ALA A 387 -24.07 -5.76 0.46
C ALA A 387 -25.08 -6.09 -0.65
N ASP A 388 -24.64 -6.83 -1.68
CA ASP A 388 -25.50 -7.31 -2.76
C ASP A 388 -26.45 -8.44 -2.31
N GLN A 389 -26.19 -9.06 -1.16
CA GLN A 389 -27.12 -10.02 -0.58
C GLN A 389 -28.24 -9.26 0.13
N PRO A 390 -29.50 -9.49 -0.24
CA PRO A 390 -30.63 -8.82 0.41
C PRO A 390 -30.61 -9.13 1.91
N ARG A 391 -30.80 -8.11 2.73
CA ARG A 391 -30.88 -8.28 4.18
C ARG A 391 -31.98 -9.27 4.51
N ARG A 392 -31.59 -10.38 5.10
CA ARG A 392 -32.54 -11.42 5.47
C ARG A 392 -33.41 -10.93 6.63
N LYS A 393 -34.74 -11.11 6.46
CA LYS A 393 -35.75 -10.68 7.43
C LYS A 393 -36.22 -11.86 8.27
N ARG A 394 -36.50 -11.63 9.52
CA ARG A 394 -37.14 -12.61 10.43
C ARG A 394 -38.63 -12.42 10.33
N ILE A 395 -39.34 -13.43 9.85
CA ILE A 395 -40.75 -13.31 9.57
C ILE A 395 -41.59 -14.24 10.46
N LEU A 396 -42.78 -13.76 10.82
CA LEU A 396 -43.81 -14.57 11.47
C LEU A 396 -44.94 -14.84 10.48
N ILE A 397 -45.28 -16.11 10.28
CA ILE A 397 -46.45 -16.52 9.48
C ILE A 397 -47.59 -16.85 10.45
N VAL A 398 -48.72 -16.14 10.30
CA VAL A 398 -49.93 -16.34 11.08
C VAL A 398 -50.99 -17.07 10.21
N CYS A 399 -51.44 -18.21 10.66
CA CYS A 399 -52.38 -19.07 9.90
C CYS A 399 -53.49 -19.58 10.80
N ALA A 400 -54.73 -19.59 10.29
CA ALA A 400 -55.91 -20.10 11.01
C ALA A 400 -56.15 -21.61 10.83
N SER A 401 -55.44 -22.27 9.92
CA SER A 401 -55.77 -23.62 9.46
C SER A 401 -54.92 -24.76 10.05
N GLY A 402 -54.19 -24.51 11.14
CA GLY A 402 -53.46 -25.51 11.92
C GLY A 402 -52.04 -25.86 11.42
N ALA A 403 -51.34 -26.76 12.16
CA ALA A 403 -49.91 -27.02 12.00
C ALA A 403 -49.47 -27.54 10.61
N GLY A 404 -50.33 -28.25 9.88
CA GLY A 404 -50.00 -28.78 8.55
C GLY A 404 -49.92 -27.69 7.48
N SER A 405 -50.85 -26.75 7.50
CA SER A 405 -50.88 -25.59 6.60
C SER A 405 -49.76 -24.59 6.90
N ALA A 406 -49.45 -24.37 8.18
CA ALA A 406 -48.32 -23.52 8.58
C ALA A 406 -46.98 -24.04 8.02
N ARG A 407 -46.74 -25.37 8.10
CA ARG A 407 -45.55 -26.00 7.52
C ARG A 407 -45.48 -25.88 6.00
N MET A 408 -46.62 -25.99 5.32
CA MET A 408 -46.68 -25.85 3.85
C MET A 408 -46.34 -24.40 3.44
N LEU A 409 -46.89 -23.41 4.14
CA LEU A 409 -46.57 -21.99 3.94
C LEU A 409 -45.11 -21.72 4.21
N GLU A 410 -44.59 -22.19 5.33
CA GLU A 410 -43.15 -22.06 5.66
C GLU A 410 -42.28 -22.61 4.51
N HIS A 411 -42.61 -23.80 3.99
CA HIS A 411 -41.88 -24.39 2.88
C HIS A 411 -41.98 -23.54 1.61
N GLN A 412 -43.15 -23.00 1.28
CA GLN A 412 -43.34 -22.11 0.13
C GLN A 412 -42.56 -20.82 0.26
N TYR A 413 -42.60 -20.18 1.44
CA TYR A 413 -41.82 -18.94 1.71
C TYR A 413 -40.32 -19.20 1.63
N ARG A 414 -39.81 -20.28 2.21
CA ARG A 414 -38.40 -20.66 2.07
C ARG A 414 -38.00 -20.92 0.63
N LYS A 415 -38.86 -21.57 -0.16
CA LYS A 415 -38.57 -21.85 -1.56
C LYS A 415 -38.56 -20.60 -2.44
N GLN A 416 -39.52 -19.69 -2.24
CA GLN A 416 -39.69 -18.48 -3.08
C GLN A 416 -38.84 -17.31 -2.64
N PHE A 417 -38.62 -17.17 -1.35
CA PHE A 417 -38.00 -15.97 -0.72
C PHE A 417 -36.81 -16.31 0.19
N GLY A 418 -36.27 -17.50 0.16
CA GLY A 418 -35.22 -17.95 1.09
C GLY A 418 -33.98 -17.06 1.13
N MET A 419 -33.67 -16.37 0.02
CA MET A 419 -32.58 -15.41 -0.02
C MET A 419 -32.86 -14.15 0.79
N TYR A 420 -34.12 -13.79 1.06
CA TYR A 420 -34.57 -12.62 1.82
C TYR A 420 -34.96 -12.97 3.27
N ILE A 421 -34.93 -14.25 3.66
CA ILE A 421 -35.47 -14.71 4.95
C ILE A 421 -34.35 -15.35 5.77
N ASP A 422 -34.18 -14.84 6.98
CA ASP A 422 -33.28 -15.39 8.02
C ASP A 422 -33.98 -16.52 8.77
N SER A 423 -35.12 -16.23 9.41
CA SER A 423 -35.92 -17.18 10.15
C SER A 423 -37.41 -17.06 9.85
N ILE A 424 -38.11 -18.18 9.91
CA ILE A 424 -39.57 -18.23 9.82
C ILE A 424 -40.09 -18.86 11.09
N GLU A 425 -40.92 -18.11 11.79
CA GLU A 425 -41.75 -18.63 12.86
C GLU A 425 -43.21 -18.73 12.44
N THR A 426 -43.94 -19.62 13.06
CA THR A 426 -45.37 -19.81 12.75
C THR A 426 -46.19 -19.68 14.01
N CYS A 427 -47.34 -18.99 13.92
CA CYS A 427 -48.23 -18.77 15.05
C CYS A 427 -49.69 -18.96 14.62
N ASP A 428 -50.52 -19.47 15.54
CA ASP A 428 -51.97 -19.49 15.37
C ASP A 428 -52.55 -18.09 15.64
N VAL A 429 -53.61 -17.74 14.88
CA VAL A 429 -54.31 -16.45 15.05
C VAL A 429 -54.74 -16.16 16.49
N ALA A 430 -55.17 -17.20 17.23
CA ALA A 430 -55.59 -17.05 18.63
C ALA A 430 -54.45 -16.67 19.58
N ARG A 431 -53.21 -16.94 19.22
CA ARG A 431 -52.01 -16.67 20.04
C ARG A 431 -51.22 -15.43 19.58
N VAL A 432 -51.54 -14.84 18.46
CA VAL A 432 -50.77 -13.72 17.91
C VAL A 432 -50.71 -12.53 18.88
N GLY A 433 -51.76 -12.27 19.66
CA GLY A 433 -51.79 -11.15 20.61
C GLY A 433 -50.85 -11.30 21.80
N THR A 434 -50.33 -12.49 22.08
CA THR A 434 -49.38 -12.80 23.16
C THR A 434 -48.00 -13.19 22.67
N PHE A 435 -47.74 -13.05 21.38
CA PHE A 435 -46.47 -13.40 20.75
C PHE A 435 -45.41 -12.33 21.06
N ASP A 436 -44.16 -12.75 21.21
CA ASP A 436 -43.04 -11.83 21.38
C ASP A 436 -42.50 -11.38 20.01
N PHE A 437 -42.72 -10.11 19.67
CA PHE A 437 -42.31 -9.52 18.39
C PHE A 437 -40.93 -8.88 18.44
N SER A 438 -40.18 -8.95 19.54
CA SER A 438 -38.88 -8.28 19.69
C SER A 438 -37.85 -8.70 18.65
N HIS A 439 -38.03 -9.84 18.03
CA HIS A 439 -37.12 -10.42 17.04
C HIS A 439 -37.80 -10.70 15.69
N ILE A 440 -38.98 -10.13 15.41
CA ILE A 440 -39.73 -10.28 14.16
C ILE A 440 -39.72 -8.95 13.38
N ASP A 441 -39.38 -9.01 12.11
CA ASP A 441 -39.34 -7.85 11.23
C ASP A 441 -40.67 -7.64 10.46
N TYR A 442 -41.35 -8.75 10.06
CA TYR A 442 -42.63 -8.72 9.34
C TYR A 442 -43.55 -9.85 9.77
N VAL A 443 -44.84 -9.58 9.74
CA VAL A 443 -45.89 -10.58 9.90
C VAL A 443 -46.60 -10.79 8.56
N PHE A 444 -46.69 -12.04 8.11
CA PHE A 444 -47.51 -12.46 6.97
C PHE A 444 -48.68 -13.29 7.50
N THR A 445 -49.87 -12.96 7.08
CA THR A 445 -51.09 -13.62 7.56
C THR A 445 -52.00 -14.03 6.42
N THR A 446 -52.64 -15.21 6.55
CA THR A 446 -53.63 -15.71 5.57
C THR A 446 -55.04 -15.30 5.91
N VAL A 447 -55.26 -14.58 7.00
CA VAL A 447 -56.57 -14.11 7.45
C VAL A 447 -56.46 -12.71 8.04
N PRO A 448 -57.50 -11.86 7.97
CA PRO A 448 -57.49 -10.55 8.61
C PRO A 448 -57.25 -10.67 10.12
N LEU A 449 -56.31 -9.84 10.64
CA LEU A 449 -56.05 -9.77 12.07
C LEU A 449 -56.79 -8.57 12.69
N ASN A 450 -57.62 -8.86 13.69
CA ASN A 450 -58.36 -7.84 14.44
C ASN A 450 -57.56 -7.19 15.57
N VAL A 451 -56.21 -7.36 15.58
CA VAL A 451 -55.29 -6.90 16.59
C VAL A 451 -54.22 -6.00 15.95
N LYS A 452 -53.92 -4.87 16.56
CA LYS A 452 -52.84 -4.00 16.09
C LYS A 452 -51.51 -4.55 16.61
N LEU A 453 -50.62 -4.93 15.70
CA LEU A 453 -49.31 -5.48 16.06
C LEU A 453 -48.22 -4.41 16.00
N PRO A 454 -47.10 -4.56 16.74
CA PRO A 454 -46.02 -3.59 16.78
C PRO A 454 -45.12 -3.63 15.53
N VAL A 455 -45.31 -4.60 14.65
CA VAL A 455 -44.52 -4.79 13.41
C VAL A 455 -45.44 -4.77 12.19
N PRO A 456 -44.93 -4.45 10.98
CA PRO A 456 -45.74 -4.41 9.77
C PRO A 456 -46.40 -5.76 9.46
N VAL A 457 -47.72 -5.72 9.14
CA VAL A 457 -48.51 -6.89 8.81
C VAL A 457 -48.88 -6.83 7.31
N ARG A 458 -48.75 -7.97 6.64
CA ARG A 458 -49.17 -8.15 5.25
C ARG A 458 -50.06 -9.37 5.14
N GLU A 459 -51.21 -9.20 4.51
CA GLU A 459 -52.08 -10.31 4.13
C GLU A 459 -51.55 -10.93 2.81
N ALA A 460 -51.50 -12.22 2.76
CA ALA A 460 -51.10 -13.00 1.57
C ALA A 460 -51.96 -14.28 1.50
N ASP A 461 -52.32 -14.66 0.29
CA ASP A 461 -53.08 -15.87 0.08
C ASP A 461 -52.30 -17.15 0.42
N PHE A 462 -53.00 -18.18 0.84
CA PHE A 462 -52.39 -19.48 1.13
C PHE A 462 -51.67 -20.09 -0.07
N PHE A 463 -52.17 -19.88 -1.29
CA PHE A 463 -51.52 -20.22 -2.55
C PHE A 463 -51.02 -18.95 -3.19
N LEU A 464 -49.71 -18.73 -3.09
CA LEU A 464 -49.05 -17.55 -3.62
C LEU A 464 -49.15 -17.49 -5.15
N GLU A 465 -49.86 -16.51 -5.65
CA GLU A 465 -49.88 -16.19 -7.09
C GLU A 465 -48.65 -15.33 -7.46
N THR A 466 -48.41 -15.17 -8.77
CA THR A 466 -47.26 -14.38 -9.25
C THR A 466 -47.30 -12.91 -8.75
N SER A 467 -48.48 -12.35 -8.59
CA SER A 467 -48.73 -11.02 -8.01
C SER A 467 -48.29 -10.94 -6.56
N ASP A 468 -48.64 -11.96 -5.76
CA ASP A 468 -48.28 -12.03 -4.33
C ASP A 468 -46.79 -12.21 -4.15
N VAL A 469 -46.19 -13.11 -4.95
CA VAL A 469 -44.73 -13.30 -4.96
C VAL A 469 -43.97 -12.00 -5.24
N ASN A 470 -44.42 -11.21 -6.22
CA ASN A 470 -43.79 -9.94 -6.55
C ASN A 470 -44.02 -8.89 -5.44
N ALA A 471 -45.20 -8.82 -4.86
CA ALA A 471 -45.51 -7.90 -3.77
C ALA A 471 -44.70 -8.22 -2.50
N ILE A 472 -44.66 -9.51 -2.12
CA ILE A 472 -43.87 -9.97 -0.95
C ILE A 472 -42.38 -9.75 -1.19
N ARG A 473 -41.88 -10.08 -2.40
CA ARG A 473 -40.49 -9.83 -2.75
C ARG A 473 -40.14 -8.35 -2.61
N LYS A 474 -40.96 -7.45 -3.11
CA LYS A 474 -40.78 -6.02 -2.98
C LYS A 474 -40.70 -5.58 -1.51
N VAL A 475 -41.58 -6.10 -0.65
CA VAL A 475 -41.57 -5.78 0.79
C VAL A 475 -40.31 -6.31 1.49
N LEU A 476 -39.87 -7.52 1.14
CA LEU A 476 -38.70 -8.13 1.74
C LEU A 476 -37.38 -7.53 1.24
N SER A 477 -37.38 -6.97 0.02
CA SER A 477 -36.22 -6.28 -0.57
C SER A 477 -36.17 -4.77 -0.25
N ASP A 478 -37.25 -4.21 0.30
CA ASP A 478 -37.35 -2.75 0.57
C ASP A 478 -36.64 -2.42 1.91
N ASP A 479 -35.55 -1.67 1.81
CA ASP A 479 -34.75 -1.20 2.96
C ASP A 479 -35.11 0.22 3.40
N THR A 480 -36.35 0.65 3.21
CA THR A 480 -36.83 2.02 3.50
C THR A 480 -36.69 2.46 4.97
N ALA A 481 -36.18 1.63 5.87
CA ALA A 481 -35.86 2.00 7.26
C ALA A 481 -34.51 2.75 7.42
N GLN A 482 -33.75 2.99 6.34
CA GLN A 482 -32.39 3.54 6.42
C GLN A 482 -32.32 5.06 6.67
N SER A 483 -33.26 5.84 6.18
CA SER A 483 -33.16 7.32 6.20
C SER A 483 -33.21 7.94 7.60
N ASP A 484 -33.96 7.36 8.54
CA ASP A 484 -34.06 7.87 9.91
C ASP A 484 -32.87 7.40 10.79
N SER A 485 -32.24 6.30 10.44
CA SER A 485 -31.13 5.68 11.21
C SER A 485 -29.82 6.48 11.06
N VAL A 486 -29.54 7.02 9.87
CA VAL A 486 -28.22 7.63 9.56
C VAL A 486 -28.00 8.94 10.32
N SER A 487 -29.04 9.76 10.45
CA SER A 487 -28.97 11.03 11.20
C SER A 487 -28.69 10.82 12.67
N SER A 488 -29.00 9.63 13.23
CA SER A 488 -28.79 9.29 14.65
C SER A 488 -27.32 9.11 15.01
N PHE A 489 -26.45 8.83 14.04
CA PHE A 489 -25.01 8.70 14.28
C PHE A 489 -24.37 10.04 14.67
N PHE A 490 -24.97 11.15 14.32
CA PHE A 490 -24.45 12.49 14.58
C PHE A 490 -25.22 13.18 15.68
N SER A 491 -24.50 13.82 16.59
CA SER A 491 -25.09 14.60 17.69
C SER A 491 -24.45 15.98 17.76
N ARG A 492 -25.30 17.03 17.92
CA ARG A 492 -24.79 18.39 18.09
C ARG A 492 -23.86 18.54 19.29
N ALA A 493 -24.04 17.73 20.32
CA ALA A 493 -23.19 17.72 21.50
C ALA A 493 -21.76 17.18 21.22
N LEU A 494 -21.59 16.44 20.13
CA LEU A 494 -20.31 15.85 19.68
C LEU A 494 -19.78 16.53 18.41
N PHE A 495 -20.23 17.76 18.12
CA PHE A 495 -19.72 18.58 17.04
C PHE A 495 -18.95 19.77 17.58
N PHE A 496 -17.64 19.81 17.31
CA PHE A 496 -16.71 20.83 17.77
C PHE A 496 -16.20 21.63 16.57
N ASN A 497 -16.76 22.82 16.39
CA ASN A 497 -16.45 23.66 15.21
C ASN A 497 -15.11 24.41 15.32
N ARG A 498 -14.40 24.30 16.45
CA ARG A 498 -13.10 24.94 16.68
C ARG A 498 -12.30 24.14 17.68
N VAL A 499 -11.37 23.34 17.17
CA VAL A 499 -10.48 22.54 17.99
C VAL A 499 -9.06 23.11 17.87
N GLU A 500 -8.54 23.62 18.99
CA GLU A 500 -7.15 24.09 19.08
C GLU A 500 -6.28 22.92 19.53
N ALA A 501 -5.41 22.45 18.65
CA ALA A 501 -4.45 21.40 18.95
C ALA A 501 -3.18 21.61 18.14
N SER A 502 -2.04 21.20 18.69
CA SER A 502 -0.72 21.35 18.06
C SER A 502 -0.15 20.04 17.50
N SER A 503 -0.84 18.92 17.70
CA SER A 503 -0.42 17.60 17.24
C SER A 503 -1.59 16.64 17.08
N LYS A 504 -1.40 15.60 16.26
CA LYS A 504 -2.34 14.49 16.11
C LYS A 504 -2.78 13.91 17.47
N GLN A 505 -1.83 13.61 18.34
CA GLN A 505 -2.11 13.04 19.66
C GLN A 505 -2.98 13.96 20.53
N ALA A 506 -2.80 15.28 20.41
CA ALA A 506 -3.63 16.25 21.13
C ALA A 506 -5.07 16.26 20.62
N VAL A 507 -5.28 16.13 19.30
CA VAL A 507 -6.61 16.02 18.67
C VAL A 507 -7.30 14.74 19.12
N LEU A 508 -6.62 13.59 19.01
CA LEU A 508 -7.18 12.29 19.38
C LEU A 508 -7.62 12.29 20.85
N ARG A 509 -6.76 12.77 21.72
CA ARG A 509 -7.09 12.87 23.15
C ARG A 509 -8.29 13.78 23.41
N TYR A 510 -8.29 15.00 22.84
CA TYR A 510 -9.38 15.95 23.02
C TYR A 510 -10.73 15.37 22.59
N LEU A 511 -10.84 14.81 21.39
CA LEU A 511 -12.09 14.26 20.87
C LEU A 511 -12.53 13.01 21.65
N SER A 512 -11.59 12.14 22.04
CA SER A 512 -11.90 10.97 22.85
C SER A 512 -12.42 11.35 24.24
N GLU A 513 -11.82 12.36 24.90
CA GLU A 513 -12.31 12.88 26.20
C GLU A 513 -13.74 13.41 26.07
N ARG A 514 -14.08 14.13 24.99
CA ARG A 514 -15.46 14.60 24.74
C ARG A 514 -16.44 13.45 24.51
N ALA A 515 -16.00 12.39 23.82
CA ALA A 515 -16.80 11.19 23.63
C ALA A 515 -17.08 10.49 24.99
N VAL A 516 -16.07 10.36 25.85
CA VAL A 516 -16.21 9.80 27.21
C VAL A 516 -17.12 10.67 28.07
N GLU A 517 -16.95 11.98 28.08
CA GLU A 517 -17.81 12.91 28.82
C GLU A 517 -19.28 12.86 28.40
N SER A 518 -19.56 12.49 27.14
CA SER A 518 -20.93 12.26 26.66
C SER A 518 -21.61 11.03 27.29
N GLY A 519 -20.84 10.17 27.97
CA GLY A 519 -21.31 8.92 28.56
C GLY A 519 -21.60 7.79 27.57
N ARG A 520 -21.25 7.94 26.29
CA ARG A 520 -21.47 6.91 25.24
C ARG A 520 -20.40 5.83 25.20
N VAL A 521 -19.21 6.17 25.66
CA VAL A 521 -18.05 5.26 25.79
C VAL A 521 -17.35 5.48 27.13
N ASP A 522 -16.56 4.50 27.57
CA ASP A 522 -15.75 4.58 28.77
C ASP A 522 -14.34 5.16 28.50
N ALA A 523 -13.53 5.30 29.55
CA ALA A 523 -12.18 5.87 29.47
C ALA A 523 -11.21 5.03 28.60
N GLN A 524 -11.50 3.74 28.36
CA GLN A 524 -10.69 2.86 27.53
C GLN A 524 -10.70 3.31 26.06
N PHE A 525 -11.76 3.98 25.60
CA PHE A 525 -11.90 4.45 24.22
C PHE A 525 -10.72 5.30 23.75
N ALA A 526 -10.19 6.18 24.59
CA ALA A 526 -9.07 7.04 24.24
C ALA A 526 -7.78 6.24 23.97
N GLN A 527 -7.55 5.19 24.74
CA GLN A 527 -6.40 4.29 24.54
C GLN A 527 -6.57 3.49 23.26
N GLU A 528 -7.73 2.90 23.03
CA GLU A 528 -8.07 2.11 21.85
C GLU A 528 -7.89 2.92 20.55
N VAL A 529 -8.36 4.18 20.53
CA VAL A 529 -8.19 5.07 19.37
C VAL A 529 -6.70 5.38 19.14
N ALA A 530 -5.93 5.62 20.20
CA ALA A 530 -4.50 5.93 20.06
C ALA A 530 -3.70 4.70 19.57
N GLU A 531 -4.00 3.51 20.06
CA GLU A 531 -3.39 2.25 19.64
C GLU A 531 -3.71 1.96 18.16
N ARG A 532 -4.99 2.11 17.77
CA ARG A 532 -5.42 1.92 16.38
C ARG A 532 -4.73 2.89 15.42
N GLU A 533 -4.68 4.16 15.79
CA GLU A 533 -4.06 5.22 14.97
C GLU A 533 -2.53 5.08 14.88
N SER A 534 -1.89 4.43 15.86
CA SER A 534 -0.45 4.13 15.81
C SER A 534 -0.12 2.93 14.91
N ALA A 535 -1.06 2.00 14.74
CA ALA A 535 -0.90 0.85 13.85
C ALA A 535 -0.94 1.27 12.36
N SER A 536 -1.84 2.18 12.00
CA SER A 536 -1.92 2.79 10.67
C SER A 536 -2.70 4.09 10.74
N ALA A 537 -2.18 5.13 10.08
CA ALA A 537 -2.82 6.44 10.06
C ALA A 537 -4.16 6.40 9.30
N THR A 538 -5.16 7.09 9.86
CA THR A 538 -6.52 7.14 9.31
C THR A 538 -6.81 8.40 8.50
N SER A 539 -5.81 8.97 7.82
CA SER A 539 -5.97 10.07 6.87
C SER A 539 -6.52 9.57 5.53
N PHE A 540 -7.58 10.22 4.99
CA PHE A 540 -8.31 9.77 3.79
C PHE A 540 -8.29 10.79 2.63
N GLY A 541 -7.37 11.73 2.64
CA GLY A 541 -7.34 12.81 1.65
C GLY A 541 -8.31 13.95 1.97
N ASN A 542 -8.37 14.98 1.13
CA ASN A 542 -9.19 16.18 1.30
C ASN A 542 -9.11 16.87 2.68
N GLY A 543 -8.03 16.63 3.44
CA GLY A 543 -7.86 17.17 4.78
C GLY A 543 -8.70 16.46 5.87
N VAL A 544 -9.18 15.25 5.60
CA VAL A 544 -10.09 14.52 6.50
C VAL A 544 -9.39 13.31 7.11
N ALA A 545 -9.66 13.01 8.39
CA ALA A 545 -9.27 11.76 9.06
C ALA A 545 -10.46 11.09 9.75
N MET A 546 -10.40 9.75 9.87
CA MET A 546 -11.44 8.92 10.50
C MET A 546 -10.86 8.01 11.59
N PRO A 547 -10.31 8.56 12.70
CA PRO A 547 -9.85 7.74 13.81
C PRO A 547 -11.00 6.98 14.48
N HIS A 548 -10.74 5.73 14.91
CA HIS A 548 -11.69 4.86 15.59
C HIS A 548 -10.96 3.93 16.55
N GLY A 549 -11.66 3.27 17.46
CA GLY A 549 -11.06 2.31 18.40
C GLY A 549 -10.70 0.99 17.72
N MET A 550 -9.80 0.22 18.33
CA MET A 550 -9.49 -1.17 17.93
C MET A 550 -10.70 -2.09 18.08
N HIS A 551 -11.58 -1.80 19.03
CA HIS A 551 -12.76 -2.62 19.34
C HIS A 551 -14.02 -1.76 19.40
N PRO A 552 -15.21 -2.34 19.09
CA PRO A 552 -16.49 -1.66 19.28
C PRO A 552 -16.80 -1.50 20.78
N LEU A 553 -16.76 -0.27 21.29
CA LEU A 553 -16.92 0.01 22.71
C LEU A 553 -18.28 0.63 23.07
N SER A 554 -19.04 1.14 22.12
CA SER A 554 -20.32 1.82 22.35
C SER A 554 -21.52 0.86 22.26
N ALA A 555 -22.64 1.24 22.86
CA ALA A 555 -23.92 0.54 22.70
C ALA A 555 -24.54 0.81 21.32
N GLU A 556 -24.38 2.03 20.80
CA GLU A 556 -24.84 2.50 19.48
C GLU A 556 -23.67 3.16 18.76
N ALA A 557 -23.62 3.06 17.43
CA ALA A 557 -22.61 3.74 16.66
C ALA A 557 -22.80 5.27 16.73
N PHE A 558 -21.70 6.02 16.79
CA PHE A 558 -21.75 7.48 16.77
C PHE A 558 -20.45 8.09 16.24
N VAL A 559 -20.54 9.37 15.84
CA VAL A 559 -19.41 10.12 15.33
C VAL A 559 -19.18 11.38 16.17
N THR A 560 -17.95 11.59 16.59
CA THR A 560 -17.48 12.85 17.18
C THR A 560 -16.75 13.63 16.08
N VAL A 561 -17.24 14.83 15.75
CA VAL A 561 -16.68 15.64 14.66
C VAL A 561 -15.91 16.83 15.24
N GLY A 562 -14.65 16.99 14.80
CA GLY A 562 -13.79 18.11 15.16
C GLY A 562 -13.27 18.85 13.94
N LEU A 563 -13.49 20.17 13.87
CA LEU A 563 -12.90 21.06 12.87
C LEU A 563 -11.71 21.76 13.51
N LEU A 564 -10.51 21.46 13.05
CA LEU A 564 -9.27 22.01 13.61
C LEU A 564 -9.08 23.45 13.19
N GLU A 565 -8.51 24.28 14.05
CA GLU A 565 -8.27 25.70 13.73
C GLU A 565 -7.16 25.85 12.66
N HIS A 566 -6.16 24.97 12.72
CA HIS A 566 -5.08 24.87 11.75
C HIS A 566 -4.90 23.42 11.31
N PRO A 567 -4.57 23.16 10.04
CA PRO A 567 -4.23 21.83 9.58
C PRO A 567 -3.04 21.25 10.37
N ILE A 568 -3.09 19.97 10.64
CA ILE A 568 -2.05 19.23 11.38
C ILE A 568 -1.51 18.12 10.49
N LEU A 569 -0.18 17.97 10.47
CA LEU A 569 0.48 16.83 9.83
C LEU A 569 0.01 15.54 10.53
N TRP A 570 -0.67 14.66 9.77
CA TRP A 570 -1.33 13.49 10.33
C TRP A 570 -0.49 12.22 10.26
N ASP A 571 0.28 12.08 9.20
CA ASP A 571 1.11 10.90 8.95
C ASP A 571 2.51 11.26 8.42
N GLU A 572 3.36 10.26 8.28
CA GLU A 572 4.73 10.39 7.77
C GLU A 572 4.81 10.69 6.26
N TYR A 573 3.70 10.52 5.53
CA TYR A 573 3.61 10.81 4.09
C TYR A 573 3.32 12.29 3.81
N GLY A 574 3.09 13.10 4.84
CA GLY A 574 2.89 14.53 4.71
C GLY A 574 1.42 14.95 4.53
N HIS A 575 0.46 14.07 4.83
CA HIS A 575 -0.95 14.44 4.76
C HIS A 575 -1.34 15.36 5.91
N GLU A 576 -1.87 16.52 5.55
CA GLU A 576 -2.43 17.48 6.51
C GLU A 576 -3.94 17.24 6.68
N VAL A 577 -4.42 17.27 7.93
CA VAL A 577 -5.82 17.08 8.32
C VAL A 577 -6.32 18.30 9.09
N ASP A 578 -7.50 18.77 8.74
CA ASP A 578 -8.22 19.86 9.43
C ASP A 578 -9.66 19.51 9.81
N ILE A 579 -10.18 18.35 9.36
CA ILE A 579 -11.49 17.82 9.76
C ILE A 579 -11.32 16.38 10.25
N VAL A 580 -11.81 16.07 11.43
CA VAL A 580 -11.73 14.75 12.04
C VAL A 580 -13.12 14.21 12.34
N PHE A 581 -13.44 13.04 11.80
CA PHE A 581 -14.62 12.25 12.11
C PHE A 581 -14.21 11.05 12.96
N MET A 582 -14.18 11.21 14.28
CA MET A 582 -13.84 10.12 15.19
C MET A 582 -15.05 9.21 15.39
N VAL A 583 -14.91 7.94 14.99
CA VAL A 583 -16.01 6.97 14.95
C VAL A 583 -15.93 6.01 16.13
N SER A 584 -17.06 5.72 16.77
CA SER A 584 -17.23 4.57 17.66
C SER A 584 -18.27 3.62 17.06
N PHE A 585 -17.86 2.39 16.80
CA PHE A 585 -18.75 1.36 16.28
C PHE A 585 -19.54 0.69 17.41
N ALA A 586 -20.77 0.26 17.11
CA ALA A 586 -21.63 -0.42 18.06
C ALA A 586 -21.16 -1.86 18.32
N ARG A 587 -21.27 -2.33 19.58
CA ARG A 587 -20.97 -3.73 19.94
C ARG A 587 -21.87 -4.74 19.25
N SER A 588 -23.03 -4.34 18.79
CA SER A 588 -24.10 -5.21 18.28
C SER A 588 -24.13 -5.39 16.79
N GLY A 589 -23.39 -4.59 15.98
CA GLY A 589 -23.76 -4.63 14.59
C GLY A 589 -22.75 -4.27 13.53
N GLY A 590 -22.46 -5.23 12.65
CA GLY A 590 -21.75 -5.02 11.40
C GLY A 590 -22.51 -4.14 10.39
N ASP A 591 -23.85 -4.18 10.34
CA ASP A 591 -24.66 -3.35 9.43
C ASP A 591 -24.55 -1.86 9.71
N GLU A 592 -24.61 -1.44 10.98
CA GLU A 592 -24.42 -0.03 11.35
C GLU A 592 -23.03 0.47 10.98
N ALA A 593 -22.00 -0.34 11.22
CA ALA A 593 -20.62 -0.02 10.86
C ALA A 593 -20.48 0.15 9.34
N ARG A 594 -21.09 -0.73 8.54
CA ARG A 594 -21.10 -0.67 7.08
C ARG A 594 -21.80 0.60 6.57
N ILE A 595 -23.02 0.87 7.08
CA ILE A 595 -23.80 2.07 6.69
C ILE A 595 -23.03 3.34 7.02
N LEU A 596 -22.49 3.45 8.24
CA LEU A 596 -21.74 4.61 8.67
C LEU A 596 -20.45 4.80 7.85
N SER A 597 -19.71 3.74 7.59
CA SER A 597 -18.47 3.83 6.80
C SER A 597 -18.73 4.18 5.35
N SER A 598 -19.79 3.62 4.72
CA SER A 598 -20.19 3.99 3.36
C SER A 598 -20.60 5.47 3.28
N LEU A 599 -21.40 5.94 4.21
CA LEU A 599 -21.77 7.36 4.30
C LEU A 599 -20.54 8.26 4.43
N LEU A 600 -19.63 7.93 5.35
CA LEU A 600 -18.43 8.74 5.56
C LEU A 600 -17.52 8.74 4.32
N ALA A 601 -17.42 7.61 3.62
CA ALA A 601 -16.69 7.54 2.35
C ALA A 601 -17.28 8.49 1.30
N GLU A 602 -18.61 8.51 1.12
CA GLU A 602 -19.27 9.42 0.19
C GLU A 602 -19.06 10.89 0.59
N ILE A 603 -19.18 11.20 1.89
CA ILE A 603 -18.88 12.54 2.43
C ILE A 603 -17.43 12.94 2.11
N PHE A 604 -16.44 12.07 2.33
CA PHE A 604 -15.03 12.37 2.08
C PHE A 604 -14.72 12.58 0.60
N MET A 605 -15.49 11.98 -0.29
CA MET A 605 -15.40 12.16 -1.75
C MET A 605 -16.04 13.47 -2.23
N ASP A 606 -17.01 14.03 -1.49
CA ASP A 606 -17.65 15.32 -1.82
C ASP A 606 -16.75 16.50 -1.43
N ARG A 607 -15.78 16.81 -2.30
CA ARG A 607 -14.86 17.93 -2.10
C ARG A 607 -15.58 19.26 -1.84
N GLN A 608 -16.69 19.51 -2.55
CA GLN A 608 -17.43 20.77 -2.41
C GLN A 608 -18.18 20.83 -1.07
N GLY A 609 -18.74 19.71 -0.62
CA GLY A 609 -19.39 19.60 0.66
C GLY A 609 -18.43 19.75 1.82
N VAL A 610 -17.30 19.06 1.75
CA VAL A 610 -16.21 19.16 2.75
C VAL A 610 -15.65 20.59 2.79
N GLU A 611 -15.46 21.26 1.65
CA GLU A 611 -14.98 22.63 1.61
C GLU A 611 -15.99 23.61 2.22
N ARG A 612 -17.29 23.45 1.93
CA ARG A 612 -18.36 24.26 2.58
C ARG A 612 -18.36 24.06 4.10
N LEU A 613 -18.18 22.81 4.57
CA LEU A 613 -18.08 22.51 6.02
C LEU A 613 -16.85 23.20 6.63
N ARG A 614 -15.71 23.18 5.95
CA ARG A 614 -14.45 23.82 6.35
C ARG A 614 -14.60 25.33 6.49
N GLU A 615 -15.26 25.98 5.51
CA GLU A 615 -15.48 27.43 5.49
C GLU A 615 -16.51 27.89 6.53
N ARG A 616 -17.67 27.24 6.58
CA ARG A 616 -18.81 27.70 7.40
C ARG A 616 -18.80 27.16 8.82
N ARG A 617 -18.11 26.07 9.08
CA ARG A 617 -17.83 25.49 10.42
C ARG A 617 -19.09 25.38 11.30
N SER A 618 -20.22 24.96 10.72
CA SER A 618 -21.49 24.92 11.42
C SER A 618 -22.14 23.54 11.42
N TRP A 619 -22.90 23.27 12.49
CA TRP A 619 -23.70 22.04 12.59
C TRP A 619 -24.68 21.89 11.42
N HIS A 620 -25.24 23.01 10.96
CA HIS A 620 -26.16 22.99 9.82
C HIS A 620 -25.50 22.49 8.55
N GLU A 621 -24.28 22.92 8.26
CA GLU A 621 -23.54 22.46 7.09
C GLU A 621 -23.15 20.98 7.20
N LEU A 622 -22.76 20.50 8.40
CA LEU A 622 -22.52 19.08 8.62
C LEU A 622 -23.79 18.27 8.31
N MET A 623 -24.95 18.68 8.85
CA MET A 623 -26.19 17.94 8.62
C MET A 623 -26.68 18.03 7.18
N ALA A 624 -26.46 19.17 6.49
CA ALA A 624 -26.75 19.30 5.07
C ALA A 624 -25.87 18.37 4.23
N LEU A 625 -24.59 18.23 4.59
CA LEU A 625 -23.67 17.29 3.94
C LEU A 625 -24.08 15.83 4.18
N VAL A 626 -24.43 15.46 5.41
CA VAL A 626 -24.96 14.12 5.75
C VAL A 626 -26.23 13.82 4.96
N GLN A 627 -27.21 14.74 4.94
CA GLN A 627 -28.48 14.55 4.24
C GLN A 627 -28.33 14.42 2.72
N ALA A 628 -27.36 15.11 2.12
CA ALA A 628 -27.09 15.00 0.68
C ALA A 628 -26.64 13.58 0.25
N HIS A 629 -26.10 12.79 1.18
CA HIS A 629 -25.62 11.42 0.93
C HIS A 629 -26.47 10.34 1.60
N THR A 630 -27.66 10.68 2.11
CA THR A 630 -28.63 9.71 2.70
C THR A 630 -29.90 9.56 1.88
N ALA A 631 -30.01 10.23 0.74
CA ALA A 631 -31.21 10.28 -0.12
C ALA A 631 -31.22 9.15 -1.17
#